data_f26abf92d71521d6b64fa66eaf11611a
#
_entry.id   f26abf92d71521d6b64fa66eaf11611a
#
_cell.length_a   1.000
_cell.length_b   1.000
_cell.length_c   1.000
_cell.angle_alpha   90.00
_cell.angle_beta   90.00
_cell.angle_gamma   90.00
#
_symmetry.space_group_name_H-M   'P 1'
#
loop_
_entity.id
_entity.type
_entity.pdbx_description
1 polymer ?
#
loop_
_entity_poly.entity_id
_entity_poly.type
_entity_poly.pdbx_seq_one_letter_code
_entity_poly.pdbx_strand_id
1 'polypeptide(L)'
;MKLIIFRGSPRGKASNSQLLIDRFVDGLRAAGEEEPPVRDLKRTDRHEEQIQQLADADAALFFFPLYTDCMPGIVMAFFEKLREFRPRGGRPRVGFVVQSGFVESVHSLALERYLEKLCRRLGVPHLGTVIRGGGEGLKEKRAFGYREVTEAFARLGEHFARTGELDRGIVMNLRRIVRLPLPMRLLFGLLGLLGLTDLHWNRQLQANGAYRERFARPYA
;
A
#
# COMPACT_ATOMS: atom_id res chain seq x y z
N MET A 1 15.44 16.72 -4.64
CA MET A 1 14.27 16.76 -3.71
C MET A 1 14.47 15.71 -2.64
N LYS A 2 14.35 16.08 -1.35
CA LYS A 2 14.55 15.14 -0.22
C LYS A 2 13.29 14.29 -0.02
N LEU A 3 13.26 13.11 -0.62
CA LEU A 3 12.19 12.13 -0.49
C LEU A 3 12.49 11.17 0.67
N ILE A 4 11.45 10.82 1.46
CA ILE A 4 11.48 9.74 2.45
C ILE A 4 10.33 8.75 2.17
N ILE A 5 10.60 7.46 2.30
CA ILE A 5 9.60 6.42 2.13
C ILE A 5 9.32 5.73 3.45
N PHE A 6 8.04 5.58 3.81
CA PHE A 6 7.59 4.85 4.99
C PHE A 6 6.93 3.53 4.59
N ARG A 7 7.46 2.42 5.10
CA ARG A 7 6.88 1.09 4.96
C ARG A 7 5.99 0.79 6.15
N GLY A 8 4.67 0.77 5.91
CA GLY A 8 3.65 0.53 6.93
C GLY A 8 3.08 -0.90 6.93
N SER A 9 3.83 -1.89 6.44
CA SER A 9 3.38 -3.28 6.48
C SER A 9 3.93 -4.01 7.71
N PRO A 10 3.09 -4.70 8.51
CA PRO A 10 3.55 -5.52 9.64
C PRO A 10 4.52 -6.65 9.22
N ARG A 11 4.46 -7.09 7.97
CA ARG A 11 5.39 -8.09 7.39
C ARG A 11 6.79 -7.50 7.09
N GLY A 12 6.99 -6.19 7.23
CA GLY A 12 8.25 -5.52 6.97
C GLY A 12 8.79 -5.78 5.56
N LYS A 13 10.08 -6.14 5.44
CA LYS A 13 10.75 -6.45 4.16
C LYS A 13 10.14 -7.63 3.40
N ALA A 14 9.41 -8.51 4.08
CA ALA A 14 8.74 -9.67 3.48
C ALA A 14 7.36 -9.34 2.89
N SER A 15 7.01 -8.07 2.70
CA SER A 15 5.68 -7.62 2.27
C SER A 15 5.60 -7.30 0.78
N ASN A 16 4.38 -7.32 0.25
CA ASN A 16 4.08 -6.77 -1.09
C ASN A 16 4.37 -5.25 -1.14
N SER A 17 4.17 -4.52 -0.04
CA SER A 17 4.52 -3.11 0.03
C SER A 17 6.01 -2.88 -0.22
N GLN A 18 6.90 -3.76 0.27
CA GLN A 18 8.33 -3.66 -0.05
C GLN A 18 8.60 -3.87 -1.54
N LEU A 19 7.97 -4.87 -2.17
CA LEU A 19 8.12 -5.07 -3.62
C LEU A 19 7.75 -3.81 -4.41
N LEU A 20 6.64 -3.15 -4.03
CA LEU A 20 6.21 -1.91 -4.69
C LEU A 20 7.17 -0.75 -4.43
N ILE A 21 7.74 -0.66 -3.22
CA ILE A 21 8.81 0.30 -2.90
C ILE A 21 10.02 0.05 -3.80
N ASP A 22 10.48 -1.22 -3.89
CA ASP A 22 11.66 -1.57 -4.68
C ASP A 22 11.47 -1.16 -6.15
N ARG A 23 10.30 -1.42 -6.73
CA ARG A 23 9.99 -1.04 -8.12
C ARG A 23 9.90 0.47 -8.31
N PHE A 24 9.34 1.19 -7.36
CA PHE A 24 9.32 2.65 -7.40
C PHE A 24 10.75 3.23 -7.33
N VAL A 25 11.58 2.69 -6.45
CA VAL A 25 12.99 3.07 -6.29
C VAL A 25 13.81 2.73 -7.54
N ASP A 26 13.54 1.58 -8.20
CA ASP A 26 14.17 1.25 -9.49
C ASP A 26 13.91 2.36 -10.52
N GLY A 27 12.70 2.92 -10.53
CA GLY A 27 12.35 4.06 -11.41
C GLY A 27 13.08 5.36 -11.04
N LEU A 28 13.21 5.66 -9.74
CA LEU A 28 14.00 6.81 -9.28
C LEU A 28 15.46 6.71 -9.75
N ARG A 29 16.07 5.53 -9.58
CA ARG A 29 17.45 5.25 -10.01
C ARG A 29 17.61 5.36 -11.52
N ALA A 30 16.65 4.87 -12.30
CA ALA A 30 16.67 4.98 -13.75
C ALA A 30 16.65 6.43 -14.22
N ALA A 31 16.06 7.34 -13.43
CA ALA A 31 16.09 8.78 -13.69
C ALA A 31 17.32 9.51 -13.10
N GLY A 32 18.25 8.78 -12.47
CA GLY A 32 19.49 9.35 -11.91
C GLY A 32 19.37 9.89 -10.47
N GLU A 33 18.24 9.62 -9.78
CA GLU A 33 18.07 10.03 -8.38
C GLU A 33 18.73 9.03 -7.41
N GLU A 34 19.20 9.53 -6.28
CA GLU A 34 19.66 8.71 -5.18
C GLU A 34 18.53 7.92 -4.54
N GLU A 35 18.87 6.77 -3.95
CA GLU A 35 17.91 5.95 -3.23
C GLU A 35 17.41 6.67 -1.97
N PRO A 36 16.09 6.92 -1.86
CA PRO A 36 15.56 7.56 -0.67
C PRO A 36 15.62 6.63 0.55
N PRO A 37 15.78 7.18 1.76
CA PRO A 37 15.72 6.38 2.97
C PRO A 37 14.33 5.74 3.14
N VAL A 38 14.31 4.41 3.35
CA VAL A 38 13.09 3.66 3.67
C VAL A 38 13.02 3.41 5.17
N ARG A 39 11.96 3.87 5.82
CA ARG A 39 11.69 3.72 7.25
C ARG A 39 10.58 2.72 7.50
N ASP A 40 10.81 1.84 8.46
CA ASP A 40 9.84 0.79 8.81
C ASP A 40 8.99 1.24 10.00
N LEU A 41 7.69 1.48 9.78
CA LEU A 41 6.75 1.88 10.83
C LEU A 41 6.44 0.75 11.82
N LYS A 42 6.88 -0.48 11.54
CA LYS A 42 6.88 -1.58 12.51
C LYS A 42 7.76 -1.28 13.73
N ARG A 43 8.77 -0.43 13.58
CA ARG A 43 9.63 0.04 14.67
C ARG A 43 8.94 1.20 15.39
N THR A 44 7.93 0.87 16.18
CA THR A 44 7.12 1.86 16.93
C THR A 44 7.94 2.61 17.97
N ASP A 45 9.04 2.02 18.44
CA ASP A 45 10.08 2.62 19.27
C ASP A 45 10.83 3.77 18.59
N ARG A 46 10.81 3.83 17.25
CA ARG A 46 11.48 4.87 16.45
C ARG A 46 10.54 5.90 15.83
N HIS A 47 9.26 5.87 16.15
CA HIS A 47 8.29 6.79 15.54
C HIS A 47 8.68 8.25 15.76
N GLU A 48 9.22 8.63 16.92
CA GLU A 48 9.64 10.00 17.19
C GLU A 48 10.80 10.46 16.29
N GLU A 49 11.84 9.62 16.16
CA GLU A 49 12.93 9.86 15.20
C GLU A 49 12.39 9.99 13.77
N GLN A 50 11.48 9.09 13.37
CA GLN A 50 10.89 9.07 12.04
C GLN A 50 10.02 10.30 11.77
N ILE A 51 9.36 10.85 12.80
CA ILE A 51 8.60 12.12 12.71
C ILE A 51 9.55 13.30 12.46
N GLN A 52 10.70 13.33 13.11
CA GLN A 52 11.71 14.37 12.82
C GLN A 52 12.21 14.27 11.39
N GLN A 53 12.47 13.05 10.90
CA GLN A 53 12.89 12.82 9.52
C GLN A 53 11.81 13.22 8.50
N LEU A 54 10.52 13.00 8.83
CA LEU A 54 9.39 13.50 8.05
C LEU A 54 9.37 15.03 8.02
N ALA A 55 9.63 15.69 9.16
CA ALA A 55 9.63 17.15 9.24
C ALA A 55 10.73 17.80 8.38
N ASP A 56 11.83 17.09 8.15
CA ASP A 56 12.98 17.54 7.37
C ASP A 56 12.91 17.14 5.88
N ALA A 57 11.86 16.45 5.46
CA ALA A 57 11.69 16.00 4.08
C ALA A 57 10.88 17.00 3.24
N ASP A 58 11.13 17.02 1.92
CA ASP A 58 10.31 17.76 0.95
C ASP A 58 9.06 16.96 0.57
N ALA A 59 9.20 15.62 0.52
CA ALA A 59 8.12 14.71 0.20
C ALA A 59 8.22 13.40 1.00
N ALA A 60 7.09 12.81 1.31
CA ALA A 60 6.98 11.53 1.97
C ALA A 60 5.96 10.62 1.30
N LEU A 61 6.32 9.36 1.06
CA LEU A 61 5.41 8.35 0.52
C LEU A 61 5.23 7.21 1.51
N PHE A 62 3.98 6.91 1.84
CA PHE A 62 3.59 5.85 2.77
C PHE A 62 3.06 4.64 2.00
N PHE A 63 3.76 3.50 2.08
CA PHE A 63 3.37 2.25 1.43
C PHE A 63 2.84 1.26 2.47
N PHE A 64 1.58 0.87 2.38
CA PHE A 64 0.99 -0.08 3.33
C PHE A 64 -0.16 -0.89 2.72
N PRO A 65 -0.48 -2.07 3.29
CA PRO A 65 -1.63 -2.85 2.89
C PRO A 65 -2.93 -2.28 3.48
N LEU A 66 -4.05 -2.51 2.77
CA LEU A 66 -5.38 -2.33 3.33
C LEU A 66 -5.69 -3.50 4.29
N TYR A 67 -6.02 -3.20 5.54
CA TYR A 67 -6.49 -4.17 6.52
C TYR A 67 -7.86 -3.76 7.06
N THR A 68 -8.86 -4.61 6.83
CA THR A 68 -10.24 -4.34 7.29
C THR A 68 -10.70 -2.92 6.93
N ASP A 69 -10.61 -2.60 5.64
CA ASP A 69 -10.98 -1.30 5.04
C ASP A 69 -10.23 -0.07 5.59
N CYS A 70 -9.14 -0.28 6.33
CA CYS A 70 -8.32 0.77 6.91
C CYS A 70 -6.82 0.52 6.75
N MET A 71 -6.00 1.44 7.25
CA MET A 71 -4.56 1.26 7.38
C MET A 71 -4.22 0.32 8.55
N PRO A 72 -3.07 -0.36 8.54
CA PRO A 72 -2.59 -1.16 9.67
C PRO A 72 -2.42 -0.33 10.96
N GLY A 73 -2.65 -0.94 12.12
CA GLY A 73 -2.53 -0.27 13.42
C GLY A 73 -1.19 0.44 13.67
N ILE A 74 -0.08 -0.13 13.15
CA ILE A 74 1.25 0.52 13.23
C ILE A 74 1.31 1.85 12.46
N VAL A 75 0.56 1.97 11.36
CA VAL A 75 0.45 3.22 10.57
C VAL A 75 -0.45 4.20 11.30
N MET A 76 -1.56 3.73 11.89
CA MET A 76 -2.43 4.56 12.72
C MET A 76 -1.67 5.13 13.91
N ALA A 77 -0.92 4.31 14.65
CA ALA A 77 -0.11 4.73 15.79
C ALA A 77 0.93 5.80 15.42
N PHE A 78 1.51 5.71 14.21
CA PHE A 78 2.40 6.75 13.70
C PHE A 78 1.65 8.07 13.47
N PHE A 79 0.50 8.04 12.79
CA PHE A 79 -0.28 9.25 12.53
C PHE A 79 -0.90 9.86 13.78
N GLU A 80 -1.22 9.07 14.80
CA GLU A 80 -1.68 9.59 16.11
C GLU A 80 -0.61 10.43 16.80
N LYS A 81 0.67 10.01 16.69
CA LYS A 81 1.81 10.79 17.21
C LYS A 81 2.06 12.08 16.42
N LEU A 82 1.56 12.21 15.18
CA LEU A 82 1.65 13.44 14.40
C LEU A 82 0.68 14.55 14.87
N ARG A 83 -0.11 14.34 15.91
CA ARG A 83 -1.04 15.35 16.44
C ARG A 83 -0.35 16.71 16.73
N GLU A 84 0.87 16.65 17.22
CA GLU A 84 1.69 17.82 17.55
C GLU A 84 2.74 18.12 16.48
N PHE A 85 2.61 17.51 15.30
CA PHE A 85 3.55 17.67 14.21
C PHE A 85 3.71 19.12 13.79
N ARG A 86 4.96 19.58 13.76
CA ARG A 86 5.34 20.93 13.32
C ARG A 86 6.53 20.80 12.37
N PRO A 87 6.31 20.89 11.05
CA PRO A 87 7.39 20.87 10.07
C PRO A 87 8.32 22.08 10.24
N ARG A 88 9.63 21.87 10.09
CA ARG A 88 10.65 22.90 10.36
C ARG A 88 11.05 23.73 9.14
N GLY A 89 11.05 23.16 7.96
CA GLY A 89 11.60 23.80 6.75
C GLY A 89 10.58 24.04 5.64
N GLY A 90 9.33 23.79 5.89
CA GLY A 90 8.25 23.74 4.93
C GLY A 90 7.35 22.58 5.27
N ARG A 91 6.24 22.43 4.54
CA ARG A 91 5.32 21.32 4.77
C ARG A 91 5.64 20.20 3.80
N PRO A 92 6.08 19.01 4.27
CA PRO A 92 6.33 17.89 3.38
C PRO A 92 5.06 17.56 2.59
N ARG A 93 5.21 17.30 1.30
CA ARG A 93 4.11 16.78 0.49
C ARG A 93 3.95 15.30 0.77
N VAL A 94 2.74 14.85 1.08
CA VAL A 94 2.49 13.48 1.55
C VAL A 94 1.65 12.72 0.55
N GLY A 95 2.14 11.56 0.12
CA GLY A 95 1.43 10.63 -0.75
C GLY A 95 1.32 9.23 -0.15
N PHE A 96 0.39 8.45 -0.68
CA PHE A 96 0.10 7.11 -0.17
C PHE A 96 0.05 6.08 -1.29
N VAL A 97 0.50 4.87 -0.97
CA VAL A 97 0.37 3.68 -1.82
C VAL A 97 -0.32 2.61 -1.01
N VAL A 98 -1.57 2.32 -1.35
CA VAL A 98 -2.43 1.35 -0.67
C VAL A 98 -2.61 0.13 -1.58
N GLN A 99 -2.27 -1.05 -1.09
CA GLN A 99 -2.50 -2.30 -1.81
C GLN A 99 -3.38 -3.25 -1.00
N SER A 100 -4.22 -4.03 -1.68
CA SER A 100 -5.10 -5.01 -1.05
C SER A 100 -5.08 -6.36 -1.77
N GLY A 101 -5.44 -7.43 -1.06
CA GLY A 101 -5.68 -8.74 -1.66
C GLY A 101 -6.93 -8.75 -2.55
N PHE A 102 -7.94 -7.94 -2.23
CA PHE A 102 -9.13 -7.79 -3.04
C PHE A 102 -8.79 -7.24 -4.43
N VAL A 103 -9.36 -7.84 -5.46
CA VAL A 103 -9.17 -7.37 -6.85
C VAL A 103 -9.79 -5.99 -7.06
N GLU A 104 -10.90 -5.73 -6.38
CA GLU A 104 -11.68 -4.48 -6.48
C GLU A 104 -11.04 -3.38 -5.64
N SER A 105 -10.75 -2.24 -6.26
CA SER A 105 -10.22 -1.06 -5.56
C SER A 105 -11.28 -0.29 -4.77
N VAL A 106 -12.56 -0.60 -4.93
CA VAL A 106 -13.64 0.02 -4.15
C VAL A 106 -13.44 -0.07 -2.64
N HIS A 107 -12.83 -1.15 -2.15
CA HIS A 107 -12.52 -1.34 -0.73
C HIS A 107 -11.54 -0.31 -0.18
N SER A 108 -10.72 0.31 -1.03
CA SER A 108 -9.75 1.34 -0.62
C SER A 108 -10.27 2.78 -0.75
N LEU A 109 -11.45 3.01 -1.35
CA LEU A 109 -11.94 4.37 -1.62
C LEU A 109 -12.33 5.15 -0.35
N ALA A 110 -12.82 4.45 0.67
CA ALA A 110 -13.12 5.07 1.96
C ALA A 110 -11.84 5.55 2.64
N LEU A 111 -10.80 4.71 2.61
CA LEU A 111 -9.48 5.05 3.15
C LEU A 111 -8.83 6.20 2.36
N GLU A 112 -8.93 6.23 1.03
CA GLU A 112 -8.40 7.35 0.22
C GLU A 112 -8.96 8.70 0.68
N ARG A 113 -10.29 8.80 0.85
CA ARG A 113 -10.94 10.02 1.36
C ARG A 113 -10.51 10.38 2.79
N TYR A 114 -10.28 9.35 3.62
CA TYR A 114 -9.76 9.55 4.96
C TYR A 114 -8.33 10.12 4.92
N LEU A 115 -7.44 9.59 4.07
CA LEU A 115 -6.05 10.03 3.93
C LEU A 115 -5.97 11.48 3.42
N GLU A 116 -6.79 11.85 2.46
CA GLU A 116 -6.92 13.24 2.01
C GLU A 116 -7.34 14.18 3.15
N LYS A 117 -8.36 13.76 3.93
CA LYS A 117 -8.81 14.52 5.11
C LYS A 117 -7.73 14.60 6.19
N LEU A 118 -6.94 13.52 6.37
CA LEU A 118 -5.82 13.48 7.31
C LEU A 118 -4.75 14.51 6.91
N CYS A 119 -4.34 14.56 5.64
CA CYS A 119 -3.40 15.57 5.14
C CYS A 119 -3.89 17.01 5.40
N ARG A 120 -5.19 17.28 5.15
CA ARG A 120 -5.78 18.58 5.44
C ARG A 120 -5.72 18.92 6.94
N ARG A 121 -5.97 17.96 7.83
CA ARG A 121 -5.89 18.17 9.30
C ARG A 121 -4.45 18.38 9.78
N LEU A 122 -3.48 17.69 9.19
CA LEU A 122 -2.06 17.88 9.47
C LEU A 122 -1.53 19.18 8.84
N GLY A 123 -2.28 19.79 7.94
CA GLY A 123 -1.88 20.99 7.21
C GLY A 123 -0.76 20.74 6.22
N VAL A 124 -0.65 19.51 5.67
CA VAL A 124 0.35 19.13 4.65
C VAL A 124 -0.30 18.94 3.28
N PRO A 125 0.38 19.29 2.17
CA PRO A 125 -0.14 19.05 0.84
C PRO A 125 -0.25 17.54 0.56
N HIS A 126 -1.38 17.12 -0.02
CA HIS A 126 -1.63 15.75 -0.44
C HIS A 126 -1.16 15.52 -1.88
N LEU A 127 -0.16 14.66 -2.08
CA LEU A 127 0.35 14.25 -3.39
C LEU A 127 -0.60 13.32 -4.15
N GLY A 128 -1.56 12.73 -3.45
CA GLY A 128 -2.46 11.72 -3.98
C GLY A 128 -2.29 10.35 -3.34
N THR A 129 -3.19 9.43 -3.72
CA THR A 129 -3.20 8.05 -3.24
C THR A 129 -3.22 7.09 -4.41
N VAL A 130 -2.17 6.26 -4.51
CA VAL A 130 -2.12 5.14 -5.45
C VAL A 130 -2.85 3.96 -4.81
N ILE A 131 -3.88 3.45 -5.48
CA ILE A 131 -4.61 2.27 -5.03
C ILE A 131 -4.33 1.12 -5.98
N ARG A 132 -3.95 -0.05 -5.43
CA ARG A 132 -3.79 -1.29 -6.19
C ARG A 132 -4.52 -2.44 -5.50
N GLY A 133 -5.59 -2.91 -6.15
CA GLY A 133 -6.26 -4.18 -5.80
C GLY A 133 -5.53 -5.39 -6.38
N GLY A 134 -5.85 -6.61 -5.91
CA GLY A 134 -5.27 -7.86 -6.42
C GLY A 134 -3.80 -8.03 -6.09
N GLY A 135 -3.35 -7.51 -4.95
CA GLY A 135 -1.97 -7.62 -4.48
C GLY A 135 -1.59 -9.00 -3.93
N GLU A 136 -2.54 -9.92 -3.81
CA GLU A 136 -2.25 -11.28 -3.37
C GLU A 136 -1.32 -11.97 -4.38
N GLY A 137 -0.28 -12.62 -3.90
CA GLY A 137 0.70 -13.30 -4.76
C GLY A 137 1.66 -12.39 -5.55
N LEU A 138 1.67 -11.07 -5.32
CA LEU A 138 2.62 -10.17 -6.00
C LEU A 138 4.07 -10.58 -5.73
N LYS A 139 4.40 -10.88 -4.49
CA LYS A 139 5.77 -11.26 -4.11
C LYS A 139 6.19 -12.59 -4.73
N GLU A 140 5.27 -13.54 -4.83
CA GLU A 140 5.47 -14.86 -5.46
C GLU A 140 5.40 -14.80 -7.00
N LYS A 141 5.25 -13.59 -7.58
CA LYS A 141 5.08 -13.37 -9.03
C LYS A 141 3.84 -14.07 -9.63
N ARG A 142 2.85 -14.39 -8.81
CA ARG A 142 1.61 -15.10 -9.18
C ARG A 142 0.40 -14.18 -9.32
N ALA A 143 0.52 -12.92 -8.89
CA ALA A 143 -0.56 -11.97 -9.01
C ALA A 143 -0.92 -11.70 -10.47
N PHE A 144 -2.21 -11.57 -10.72
CA PHE A 144 -2.68 -11.14 -12.03
C PHE A 144 -2.11 -9.77 -12.40
N GLY A 145 -1.51 -9.67 -13.59
CA GLY A 145 -0.88 -8.42 -14.04
C GLY A 145 0.42 -8.07 -13.31
N TYR A 146 1.16 -9.04 -12.77
CA TYR A 146 2.42 -8.81 -12.04
C TYR A 146 3.39 -7.90 -12.80
N ARG A 147 3.67 -8.19 -14.08
CA ARG A 147 4.58 -7.38 -14.92
C ARG A 147 4.04 -5.97 -15.10
N GLU A 148 2.78 -5.82 -15.45
CA GLU A 148 2.13 -4.52 -15.64
C GLU A 148 2.22 -3.65 -14.39
N VAL A 149 2.00 -4.24 -13.21
CA VAL A 149 2.09 -3.55 -11.92
C VAL A 149 3.53 -3.12 -11.62
N THR A 150 4.49 -4.02 -11.76
CA THR A 150 5.90 -3.74 -11.46
C THR A 150 6.48 -2.69 -12.41
N GLU A 151 6.14 -2.75 -13.70
CA GLU A 151 6.52 -1.75 -14.69
C GLU A 151 5.83 -0.40 -14.45
N ALA A 152 4.55 -0.40 -14.04
CA ALA A 152 3.83 0.82 -13.71
C ALA A 152 4.46 1.53 -12.49
N PHE A 153 4.87 0.78 -11.46
CA PHE A 153 5.56 1.38 -10.30
C PHE A 153 6.95 1.90 -10.65
N ALA A 154 7.71 1.25 -11.52
CA ALA A 154 8.98 1.77 -12.02
C ALA A 154 8.77 3.10 -12.79
N ARG A 155 7.82 3.13 -13.73
CA ARG A 155 7.47 4.38 -14.45
C ARG A 155 6.97 5.48 -13.53
N LEU A 156 6.22 5.13 -12.47
CA LEU A 156 5.75 6.09 -11.48
C LEU A 156 6.93 6.72 -10.72
N GLY A 157 7.94 5.92 -10.36
CA GLY A 157 9.18 6.40 -9.73
C GLY A 157 9.98 7.31 -10.66
N GLU A 158 10.12 6.94 -11.94
CA GLU A 158 10.80 7.73 -12.95
C GLU A 158 10.10 9.08 -13.18
N HIS A 159 8.77 9.09 -13.28
CA HIS A 159 8.00 10.33 -13.39
C HIS A 159 8.15 11.20 -12.14
N PHE A 160 8.06 10.58 -10.95
CA PHE A 160 8.21 11.29 -9.68
C PHE A 160 9.59 11.94 -9.53
N ALA A 161 10.65 11.27 -9.96
CA ALA A 161 12.01 11.84 -9.98
C ALA A 161 12.10 13.16 -10.78
N ARG A 162 11.44 13.20 -11.94
CA ARG A 162 11.49 14.35 -12.84
C ARG A 162 10.58 15.50 -12.42
N THR A 163 9.44 15.20 -11.82
CA THR A 163 8.36 16.19 -11.60
C THR A 163 8.05 16.44 -10.12
N GLY A 164 8.42 15.53 -9.24
CA GLY A 164 7.99 15.51 -7.85
C GLY A 164 6.50 15.18 -7.64
N GLU A 165 5.79 14.71 -8.70
CA GLU A 165 4.36 14.43 -8.68
C GLU A 165 4.08 12.97 -9.04
N LEU A 166 2.94 12.44 -8.58
CA LEU A 166 2.45 11.14 -8.98
C LEU A 166 1.69 11.25 -10.30
N ASP A 167 2.12 10.55 -11.36
CA ASP A 167 1.45 10.56 -12.65
C ASP A 167 0.01 10.07 -12.57
N ARG A 168 -0.95 10.93 -12.91
CA ARG A 168 -2.38 10.64 -12.80
C ARG A 168 -2.83 9.48 -13.69
N GLY A 169 -2.24 9.35 -14.90
CA GLY A 169 -2.58 8.28 -15.83
C GLY A 169 -2.14 6.92 -15.28
N ILE A 170 -0.92 6.84 -14.73
CA ILE A 170 -0.39 5.63 -14.10
C ILE A 170 -1.24 5.28 -12.85
N VAL A 171 -1.54 6.26 -11.99
CA VAL A 171 -2.36 6.08 -10.79
C VAL A 171 -3.74 5.54 -11.15
N MET A 172 -4.40 6.11 -12.15
CA MET A 172 -5.72 5.64 -12.60
C MET A 172 -5.66 4.25 -13.24
N ASN A 173 -4.60 3.94 -13.98
CA ASN A 173 -4.41 2.60 -14.55
C ASN A 173 -4.17 1.53 -13.46
N LEU A 174 -3.41 1.84 -12.42
CA LEU A 174 -3.22 0.94 -11.27
C LEU A 174 -4.53 0.66 -10.52
N ARG A 175 -5.44 1.63 -10.46
CA ARG A 175 -6.76 1.50 -9.86
C ARG A 175 -7.76 0.69 -10.70
N ARG A 176 -7.53 0.47 -11.96
CA ARG A 176 -8.33 -0.01 -13.09
C ARG A 176 -9.62 -0.81 -12.78
N ILE A 177 -9.59 -1.75 -11.83
CA ILE A 177 -10.78 -2.56 -11.46
C ILE A 177 -11.40 -1.95 -10.21
N VAL A 178 -12.30 -0.99 -10.39
CA VAL A 178 -13.02 -0.40 -9.25
C VAL A 178 -14.01 -1.40 -8.68
N ARG A 179 -14.78 -2.07 -9.56
CA ARG A 179 -15.68 -3.19 -9.23
C ARG A 179 -15.60 -4.24 -10.33
N LEU A 180 -15.72 -5.49 -9.94
CA LEU A 180 -15.79 -6.60 -10.90
C LEU A 180 -17.04 -6.48 -11.79
N PRO A 181 -16.89 -6.63 -13.12
CA PRO A 181 -18.03 -6.70 -14.04
C PRO A 181 -18.99 -7.83 -13.64
N LEU A 182 -20.28 -7.64 -13.93
CA LEU A 182 -21.31 -8.61 -13.59
C LEU A 182 -20.99 -10.05 -14.04
N PRO A 183 -20.51 -10.30 -15.28
CA PRO A 183 -20.16 -11.67 -15.69
C PRO A 183 -19.09 -12.33 -14.82
N MET A 184 -18.08 -11.57 -14.40
CA MET A 184 -17.03 -12.09 -13.50
C MET A 184 -17.59 -12.36 -12.10
N ARG A 185 -18.48 -11.52 -11.60
CA ARG A 185 -19.13 -11.74 -10.29
C ARG A 185 -19.97 -13.02 -10.31
N LEU A 186 -20.73 -13.26 -11.38
CA LEU A 186 -21.50 -14.48 -11.56
C LEU A 186 -20.60 -15.72 -11.66
N LEU A 187 -19.48 -15.61 -12.42
CA LEU A 187 -18.48 -16.69 -12.51
C LEU A 187 -17.87 -17.00 -11.14
N PHE A 188 -17.42 -16.00 -10.38
CA PHE A 188 -16.90 -16.21 -9.04
C PHE A 188 -17.95 -16.78 -8.07
N GLY A 189 -19.21 -16.37 -8.19
CA GLY A 189 -20.33 -16.95 -7.45
C GLY A 189 -20.51 -18.44 -7.75
N LEU A 190 -20.48 -18.83 -9.02
CA LEU A 190 -20.57 -20.22 -9.45
C LEU A 190 -19.37 -21.04 -8.95
N LEU A 191 -18.14 -20.52 -9.11
CA LEU A 191 -16.93 -21.17 -8.59
C LEU A 191 -16.96 -21.32 -7.08
N GLY A 192 -17.56 -20.36 -6.36
CA GLY A 192 -17.78 -20.44 -4.92
C GLY A 192 -18.75 -21.55 -4.52
N LEU A 193 -19.87 -21.67 -5.23
CA LEU A 193 -20.83 -22.78 -5.03
C LEU A 193 -20.19 -24.15 -5.26
N LEU A 194 -19.23 -24.24 -6.19
CA LEU A 194 -18.46 -25.45 -6.45
C LEU A 194 -17.29 -25.67 -5.46
N GLY A 195 -17.07 -24.78 -4.49
CA GLY A 195 -15.95 -24.83 -3.54
C GLY A 195 -14.57 -24.57 -4.14
N LEU A 196 -14.51 -24.12 -5.40
CA LEU A 196 -13.24 -23.90 -6.10
C LEU A 196 -12.51 -22.65 -5.63
N THR A 197 -13.22 -21.66 -5.10
CA THR A 197 -12.63 -20.43 -4.53
C THR A 197 -11.85 -20.69 -3.26
N ASP A 198 -12.18 -21.77 -2.54
CA ASP A 198 -11.57 -22.08 -1.25
C ASP A 198 -10.30 -22.95 -1.35
N LEU A 199 -10.00 -23.45 -2.55
CA LEU A 199 -8.86 -24.34 -2.76
C LEU A 199 -7.53 -23.72 -2.32
N HIS A 200 -7.34 -22.43 -2.59
CA HIS A 200 -6.13 -21.72 -2.19
C HIS A 200 -6.01 -21.63 -0.65
N TRP A 201 -7.07 -21.22 0.03
CA TRP A 201 -7.12 -21.10 1.48
C TRP A 201 -7.02 -22.46 2.17
N ASN A 202 -7.71 -23.46 1.63
CA ASN A 202 -7.63 -24.83 2.15
C ASN A 202 -6.20 -25.38 2.08
N ARG A 203 -5.46 -25.11 1.00
CA ARG A 203 -4.04 -25.47 0.90
C ARG A 203 -3.17 -24.77 1.94
N GLN A 204 -3.41 -23.48 2.18
CA GLN A 204 -2.68 -22.74 3.20
C GLN A 204 -3.00 -23.24 4.61
N LEU A 205 -4.28 -23.52 4.90
CA LEU A 205 -4.68 -24.10 6.17
C LEU A 205 -4.06 -25.47 6.40
N GLN A 206 -3.98 -26.31 5.36
CA GLN A 206 -3.30 -27.60 5.42
C GLN A 206 -1.81 -27.44 5.71
N ALA A 207 -1.13 -26.54 5.02
CA ALA A 207 0.30 -26.26 5.22
C ALA A 207 0.61 -25.76 6.64
N ASN A 208 -0.35 -25.08 7.27
CA ASN A 208 -0.23 -24.56 8.64
C ASN A 208 -0.82 -25.51 9.71
N GLY A 209 -1.26 -26.72 9.34
CA GLY A 209 -1.87 -27.69 10.28
C GLY A 209 -3.26 -27.30 10.81
N ALA A 210 -3.85 -26.20 10.30
CA ALA A 210 -5.09 -25.62 10.81
C ALA A 210 -6.37 -26.05 10.04
N TYR A 211 -6.24 -26.90 9.03
CA TYR A 211 -7.37 -27.27 8.15
C TYR A 211 -8.52 -27.95 8.90
N ARG A 212 -8.22 -28.80 9.89
CA ARG A 212 -9.24 -29.51 10.68
C ARG A 212 -10.07 -28.58 11.55
N GLU A 213 -9.48 -27.47 11.99
CA GLU A 213 -10.08 -26.48 12.88
C GLU A 213 -10.67 -25.27 12.13
N ARG A 214 -10.76 -25.31 10.80
CA ARG A 214 -11.20 -24.18 9.97
C ARG A 214 -12.59 -23.62 10.29
N PHE A 215 -13.43 -24.41 10.98
CA PHE A 215 -14.75 -24.00 11.47
C PHE A 215 -14.83 -23.91 12.99
N ALA A 216 -13.73 -24.08 13.70
CA ALA A 216 -13.71 -23.96 15.15
C ALA A 216 -14.12 -22.53 15.58
N ARG A 217 -14.86 -22.48 16.68
CA ARG A 217 -15.28 -21.23 17.33
C ARG A 217 -14.67 -21.16 18.73
N PRO A 218 -13.35 -20.88 18.86
CA PRO A 218 -12.64 -20.99 20.14
C PRO A 218 -13.14 -20.03 21.23
N TYR A 219 -13.98 -19.06 20.86
CA TYR A 219 -14.54 -18.06 21.78
C TYR A 219 -16.08 -18.07 21.81
N ALA A 220 -16.73 -19.11 21.25
CA ALA A 220 -18.18 -19.28 21.27
C ALA A 220 -18.61 -20.19 22.43
#